data_fb302e5bc68f8507fb9ab37b8615389d
#
_entry.id   fb302e5bc68f8507fb9ab37b8615389d
#
_cell.length_a   1.000
_cell.length_b   1.000
_cell.length_c   1.000
_cell.angle_alpha   90.00
_cell.angle_beta   90.00
_cell.angle_gamma   90.00
#
_symmetry.space_group_name_H-M   'P 1'
#
loop_
_entity.id
_entity.type
_entity.pdbx_description
1 polymer ?
#
loop_
_entity_poly.entity_id
_entity_poly.type
_entity_poly.pdbx_seq_one_letter_code
_entity_poly.pdbx_strand_id
1 'polypeptide(L)'
;IYHGLTYSQEAVSALQVGDHDGLIVMNSFSKYFSMTGWRIGWMIVPPKMVRPVERLQQNLFISAPTLSQYAACAALTTAAQDELQKHVELYQHNRDKLFTCLQNNGVTNIAPADGAFYLYADLHSLSPSLDSETFCAQLLKEAKVAATPGMDFDKERGARYVRFSYARSSDEIDRAVNRLNEFLARFQ
;
A
#
# COMPACT_ATOMS: atom_id res chain seq x y z
N ILE A 1 -4.79 -6.90 -3.96
CA ILE A 1 -4.25 -6.98 -2.60
C ILE A 1 -4.65 -5.77 -1.74
N TYR A 2 -4.94 -4.61 -2.36
CA TYR A 2 -5.39 -3.40 -1.66
C TYR A 2 -6.90 -3.16 -1.77
N HIS A 3 -7.66 -4.14 -2.21
CA HIS A 3 -9.12 -4.07 -2.29
C HIS A 3 -9.72 -3.70 -0.93
N GLY A 4 -10.58 -2.68 -0.91
CA GLY A 4 -11.13 -2.08 0.32
C GLY A 4 -10.33 -0.90 0.88
N LEU A 5 -9.04 -0.73 0.52
CA LEU A 5 -8.27 0.47 0.80
C LEU A 5 -8.44 1.47 -0.35
N THR A 6 -9.60 2.09 -0.43
CA THR A 6 -9.97 3.10 -1.42
C THR A 6 -10.60 4.30 -0.73
N TYR A 7 -10.42 5.49 -1.27
CA TYR A 7 -10.78 6.74 -0.62
C TYR A 7 -11.93 7.48 -1.32
N SER A 8 -11.78 7.72 -2.62
CA SER A 8 -12.73 8.53 -3.38
C SER A 8 -13.71 7.70 -4.21
N GLN A 9 -13.38 6.44 -4.43
CA GLN A 9 -14.15 5.54 -5.28
C GLN A 9 -14.33 4.18 -4.60
N GLU A 10 -15.45 3.54 -4.89
CA GLU A 10 -15.68 2.17 -4.45
C GLU A 10 -14.72 1.20 -5.16
N ALA A 11 -14.23 0.21 -4.40
CA ALA A 11 -13.36 -0.81 -4.96
C ALA A 11 -14.16 -1.77 -5.85
N VAL A 12 -13.82 -1.82 -7.14
CA VAL A 12 -14.46 -2.73 -8.10
C VAL A 12 -13.75 -4.07 -8.10
N SER A 13 -14.50 -5.16 -7.99
CA SER A 13 -13.99 -6.52 -8.16
C SER A 13 -14.10 -6.96 -9.62
N ALA A 14 -13.13 -7.76 -10.09
CA ALA A 14 -13.23 -8.40 -11.39
C ALA A 14 -14.48 -9.33 -11.51
N LEU A 15 -15.05 -9.77 -10.39
CA LEU A 15 -16.31 -10.52 -10.34
C LEU A 15 -17.54 -9.69 -10.77
N GLN A 16 -17.42 -8.36 -10.80
CA GLN A 16 -18.49 -7.47 -11.26
C GLN A 16 -18.45 -7.24 -12.77
N VAL A 17 -17.42 -7.76 -13.45
CA VAL A 17 -17.16 -7.47 -14.87
C VAL A 17 -17.06 -8.76 -15.68
N GLY A 18 -18.06 -9.05 -16.52
CA GLY A 18 -17.98 -10.05 -17.57
C GLY A 18 -18.14 -11.51 -17.15
N ASP A 19 -17.65 -12.40 -18.03
CA ASP A 19 -17.70 -13.86 -17.88
C ASP A 19 -16.69 -14.37 -16.86
N HIS A 20 -17.11 -15.28 -15.99
CA HIS A 20 -16.29 -15.81 -14.89
C HIS A 20 -15.60 -17.14 -15.19
N ASP A 21 -15.85 -17.77 -16.35
CA ASP A 21 -15.37 -19.12 -16.67
C ASP A 21 -13.83 -19.26 -16.72
N GLY A 22 -13.13 -18.19 -16.99
CA GLY A 22 -11.66 -18.11 -16.98
C GLY A 22 -11.07 -17.26 -15.88
N LEU A 23 -11.89 -16.65 -15.01
CA LEU A 23 -11.47 -15.67 -14.03
C LEU A 23 -10.87 -16.33 -12.78
N ILE A 24 -9.69 -15.86 -12.39
CA ILE A 24 -9.07 -16.17 -11.10
C ILE A 24 -8.89 -14.86 -10.35
N VAL A 25 -9.52 -14.72 -9.18
CA VAL A 25 -9.36 -13.58 -8.29
C VAL A 25 -8.53 -14.00 -7.09
N MET A 26 -7.42 -13.31 -6.87
CA MET A 26 -6.54 -13.53 -5.70
C MET A 26 -6.61 -12.32 -4.79
N ASN A 27 -6.78 -12.55 -3.49
CA ASN A 27 -6.77 -11.48 -2.51
C ASN A 27 -6.04 -11.92 -1.23
N SER A 28 -5.83 -10.98 -0.32
CA SER A 28 -5.04 -11.19 0.89
C SER A 28 -5.65 -10.48 2.08
N PHE A 29 -5.52 -11.07 3.26
CA PHE A 29 -5.81 -10.40 4.53
C PHE A 29 -4.69 -9.44 4.99
N SER A 30 -3.57 -9.39 4.27
CA SER A 30 -2.38 -8.65 4.72
C SER A 30 -2.57 -7.13 4.80
N LYS A 31 -3.41 -6.52 3.96
CA LYS A 31 -3.46 -5.05 3.81
C LYS A 31 -4.71 -4.46 4.44
N TYR A 32 -5.86 -4.48 3.77
CA TYR A 32 -7.10 -3.95 4.30
C TYR A 32 -7.41 -4.47 5.72
N PHE A 33 -7.26 -5.76 5.94
CA PHE A 33 -7.57 -6.42 7.22
C PHE A 33 -6.45 -6.28 8.28
N SER A 34 -5.36 -5.57 8.01
CA SER A 34 -4.23 -5.37 8.93
C SER A 34 -3.59 -6.67 9.44
N MET A 35 -3.72 -7.77 8.68
CA MET A 35 -3.31 -9.13 9.07
C MET A 35 -2.04 -9.59 8.35
N THR A 36 -1.06 -8.72 8.13
CA THR A 36 0.16 -9.06 7.39
C THR A 36 0.92 -10.25 8.01
N GLY A 37 1.05 -10.30 9.34
CA GLY A 37 1.76 -11.36 10.07
C GLY A 37 1.04 -12.70 10.09
N TRP A 38 -0.25 -12.74 9.81
CA TRP A 38 -1.07 -13.95 9.84
C TRP A 38 -0.89 -14.87 8.64
N ARG A 39 -0.23 -14.38 7.58
CA ARG A 39 0.12 -15.15 6.38
C ARG A 39 -1.07 -15.89 5.75
N ILE A 40 -2.17 -15.19 5.51
CA ILE A 40 -3.39 -15.76 4.96
C ILE A 40 -3.96 -14.90 3.82
N GLY A 41 -4.56 -15.55 2.85
CA GLY A 41 -5.29 -14.96 1.73
C GLY A 41 -6.30 -15.97 1.19
N TRP A 42 -6.98 -15.59 0.13
CA TRP A 42 -7.93 -16.48 -0.57
C TRP A 42 -7.85 -16.28 -2.07
N MET A 43 -8.39 -17.25 -2.78
CA MET A 43 -8.62 -17.14 -4.22
C MET A 43 -10.02 -17.64 -4.57
N ILE A 44 -10.59 -17.01 -5.58
CA ILE A 44 -11.82 -17.46 -6.25
C ILE A 44 -11.38 -17.99 -7.60
N VAL A 45 -11.73 -19.22 -7.88
CA VAL A 45 -11.34 -19.92 -9.11
C VAL A 45 -12.58 -20.58 -9.75
N PRO A 46 -12.58 -20.80 -11.08
CA PRO A 46 -13.62 -21.58 -11.72
C PRO A 46 -13.77 -22.97 -11.08
N PRO A 47 -14.99 -23.55 -11.00
CA PRO A 47 -15.21 -24.84 -10.36
C PRO A 47 -14.28 -25.96 -10.80
N LYS A 48 -13.94 -26.01 -12.11
CA LYS A 48 -13.01 -27.00 -12.70
C LYS A 48 -11.58 -26.89 -12.15
N MET A 49 -11.19 -25.75 -11.58
CA MET A 49 -9.85 -25.50 -11.03
C MET A 49 -9.77 -25.75 -9.52
N VAL A 50 -10.88 -25.86 -8.80
CA VAL A 50 -10.87 -26.05 -7.33
C VAL A 50 -10.00 -27.24 -6.94
N ARG A 51 -10.29 -28.43 -7.51
CA ARG A 51 -9.55 -29.64 -7.14
C ARG A 51 -8.07 -29.63 -7.57
N PRO A 52 -7.69 -29.16 -8.77
CA PRO A 52 -6.27 -28.94 -9.10
C PRO A 52 -5.54 -28.02 -8.13
N VAL A 53 -6.14 -26.89 -7.75
CA VAL A 53 -5.55 -25.92 -6.79
C VAL A 53 -5.40 -26.55 -5.40
N GLU A 54 -6.42 -27.26 -4.90
CA GLU A 54 -6.33 -27.98 -3.62
C GLU A 54 -5.15 -28.98 -3.59
N ARG A 55 -4.96 -29.73 -4.68
CA ARG A 55 -3.83 -30.66 -4.79
C ARG A 55 -2.49 -29.97 -4.77
N LEU A 56 -2.35 -28.85 -5.47
CA LEU A 56 -1.14 -28.04 -5.43
C LEU A 56 -0.86 -27.52 -4.02
N GLN A 57 -1.86 -26.94 -3.37
CA GLN A 57 -1.76 -26.44 -2.01
C GLN A 57 -1.33 -27.55 -1.04
N GLN A 58 -2.02 -28.67 -1.08
CA GLN A 58 -1.74 -29.83 -0.23
C GLN A 58 -0.30 -30.32 -0.36
N ASN A 59 0.27 -30.32 -1.54
CA ASN A 59 1.61 -30.81 -1.79
C ASN A 59 2.71 -29.77 -1.58
N LEU A 60 2.40 -28.46 -1.74
CA LEU A 60 3.38 -27.39 -1.55
C LEU A 60 3.53 -26.96 -0.09
N PHE A 61 2.44 -26.89 0.67
CA PHE A 61 2.46 -26.34 2.04
C PHE A 61 1.35 -26.87 2.97
N ILE A 62 0.69 -27.95 2.57
CA ILE A 62 -0.35 -28.68 3.35
C ILE A 62 -1.61 -27.84 3.55
N SER A 63 -1.59 -26.79 4.37
CA SER A 63 -2.69 -25.88 4.63
C SER A 63 -2.21 -24.52 5.15
N ALA A 64 -3.08 -23.51 5.08
CA ALA A 64 -2.85 -22.26 5.80
C ALA A 64 -2.88 -22.50 7.33
N PRO A 65 -2.18 -21.67 8.14
CA PRO A 65 -2.17 -21.84 9.60
C PRO A 65 -3.60 -21.80 10.17
N THR A 66 -3.96 -22.76 11.00
CA THR A 66 -5.32 -22.92 11.54
C THR A 66 -5.80 -21.68 12.28
N LEU A 67 -4.98 -21.10 13.15
CA LEU A 67 -5.33 -19.87 13.89
C LEU A 67 -5.58 -18.70 12.94
N SER A 68 -4.82 -18.58 11.85
CA SER A 68 -5.03 -17.55 10.85
C SER A 68 -6.37 -17.68 10.15
N GLN A 69 -6.84 -18.90 9.90
CA GLN A 69 -8.15 -19.15 9.30
C GLN A 69 -9.28 -18.69 10.22
N TYR A 70 -9.22 -19.01 11.52
CA TYR A 70 -10.19 -18.51 12.50
C TYR A 70 -10.17 -16.99 12.62
N ALA A 71 -8.98 -16.40 12.67
CA ALA A 71 -8.83 -14.95 12.70
C ALA A 71 -9.40 -14.28 11.43
N ALA A 72 -9.21 -14.89 10.25
CA ALA A 72 -9.79 -14.41 9.00
C ALA A 72 -11.34 -14.44 9.03
N CYS A 73 -11.95 -15.48 9.59
CA CYS A 73 -13.40 -15.53 9.78
C CYS A 73 -13.88 -14.38 10.70
N ALA A 74 -13.16 -14.11 11.78
CA ALA A 74 -13.49 -13.00 12.68
C ALA A 74 -13.33 -11.62 12.00
N ALA A 75 -12.33 -11.45 11.14
CA ALA A 75 -12.09 -10.22 10.39
C ALA A 75 -13.19 -9.86 9.38
N LEU A 76 -14.04 -10.83 9.00
CA LEU A 76 -15.18 -10.63 8.10
C LEU A 76 -16.48 -10.23 8.81
N THR A 77 -16.48 -10.15 10.14
CA THR A 77 -17.65 -9.70 10.91
C THR A 77 -17.86 -8.18 10.73
N THR A 78 -19.12 -7.73 10.86
CA THR A 78 -19.47 -6.31 10.78
C THR A 78 -18.66 -5.47 11.78
N ALA A 79 -18.55 -5.94 13.03
CA ALA A 79 -17.78 -5.23 14.06
C ALA A 79 -16.30 -5.05 13.69
N ALA A 80 -15.67 -6.05 13.05
CA ALA A 80 -14.31 -5.93 12.57
C ALA A 80 -14.22 -4.96 11.38
N GLN A 81 -15.19 -5.01 10.46
CA GLN A 81 -15.23 -4.09 9.31
C GLN A 81 -15.40 -2.64 9.75
N ASP A 82 -16.21 -2.36 10.77
CA ASP A 82 -16.36 -1.01 11.34
C ASP A 82 -15.02 -0.47 11.89
N GLU A 83 -14.20 -1.32 12.52
CA GLU A 83 -12.86 -0.93 12.97
C GLU A 83 -11.88 -0.73 11.79
N LEU A 84 -11.96 -1.59 10.78
CA LEU A 84 -11.11 -1.47 9.58
C LEU A 84 -11.44 -0.20 8.78
N GLN A 85 -12.70 0.23 8.76
CA GLN A 85 -13.10 1.48 8.13
C GLN A 85 -12.44 2.70 8.79
N LYS A 86 -12.29 2.71 10.10
CA LYS A 86 -11.54 3.77 10.82
C LYS A 86 -10.07 3.83 10.37
N HIS A 87 -9.45 2.68 10.05
CA HIS A 87 -8.10 2.66 9.50
C HIS A 87 -8.05 3.29 8.10
N VAL A 88 -9.06 3.05 7.26
CA VAL A 88 -9.14 3.66 5.93
C VAL A 88 -9.24 5.19 6.04
N GLU A 89 -10.09 5.68 6.94
CA GLU A 89 -10.26 7.12 7.21
C GLU A 89 -8.96 7.75 7.75
N LEU A 90 -8.28 7.07 8.67
CA LEU A 90 -6.98 7.49 9.17
C LEU A 90 -5.94 7.59 8.04
N TYR A 91 -5.88 6.59 7.15
CA TYR A 91 -4.94 6.60 6.04
C TYR A 91 -5.27 7.69 5.02
N GLN A 92 -6.54 7.95 4.77
CA GLN A 92 -6.95 9.08 3.92
C GLN A 92 -6.45 10.41 4.49
N HIS A 93 -6.67 10.64 5.78
CA HIS A 93 -6.20 11.85 6.45
C HIS A 93 -4.67 11.99 6.41
N ASN A 94 -3.96 10.91 6.67
CA ASN A 94 -2.49 10.89 6.60
C ASN A 94 -1.97 11.13 5.19
N ARG A 95 -2.65 10.56 4.17
CA ARG A 95 -2.36 10.81 2.75
C ARG A 95 -2.42 12.32 2.46
N ASP A 96 -3.50 12.97 2.85
CA ASP A 96 -3.75 14.36 2.53
C ASP A 96 -2.70 15.27 3.19
N LYS A 97 -2.31 14.99 4.43
CA LYS A 97 -1.22 15.70 5.12
C LYS A 97 0.11 15.55 4.37
N LEU A 98 0.49 14.32 4.06
CA LEU A 98 1.76 14.03 3.40
C LEU A 98 1.79 14.59 1.97
N PHE A 99 0.69 14.47 1.23
CA PHE A 99 0.53 15.02 -0.09
C PHE A 99 0.71 16.54 -0.09
N THR A 100 0.03 17.24 0.81
CA THR A 100 0.13 18.69 0.98
C THR A 100 1.57 19.11 1.35
N CYS A 101 2.22 18.36 2.24
CA CYS A 101 3.62 18.62 2.60
C CYS A 101 4.53 18.54 1.37
N LEU A 102 4.42 17.47 0.58
CA LEU A 102 5.24 17.28 -0.61
C LEU A 102 5.00 18.38 -1.64
N GLN A 103 3.74 18.73 -1.92
CA GLN A 103 3.39 19.80 -2.86
C GLN A 103 3.92 21.16 -2.41
N ASN A 104 3.75 21.53 -1.15
CA ASN A 104 4.22 22.80 -0.61
C ASN A 104 5.76 22.93 -0.66
N ASN A 105 6.47 21.82 -0.73
CA ASN A 105 7.91 21.76 -0.87
C ASN A 105 8.40 21.53 -2.32
N GLY A 106 7.55 21.75 -3.32
CA GLY A 106 7.94 21.76 -4.72
C GLY A 106 7.88 20.39 -5.42
N VAL A 107 7.38 19.33 -4.77
CA VAL A 107 7.12 18.06 -5.43
C VAL A 107 5.79 18.13 -6.17
N THR A 108 5.82 18.50 -7.44
CA THR A 108 4.60 18.80 -8.21
C THR A 108 4.00 17.60 -8.92
N ASN A 109 4.78 16.57 -9.19
CA ASN A 109 4.33 15.37 -9.89
C ASN A 109 4.24 14.18 -8.93
N ILE A 110 3.04 13.95 -8.40
CA ILE A 110 2.71 12.83 -7.51
C ILE A 110 1.61 12.02 -8.19
N ALA A 111 1.82 10.71 -8.31
CA ALA A 111 0.82 9.83 -8.90
C ALA A 111 -0.50 9.88 -8.09
N PRO A 112 -1.68 9.81 -8.75
CA PRO A 112 -2.96 9.75 -8.06
C PRO A 112 -2.97 8.63 -7.02
N ALA A 113 -3.41 8.94 -5.80
CA ALA A 113 -3.43 8.01 -4.67
C ALA A 113 -4.88 7.77 -4.18
N ASP A 114 -5.71 7.20 -5.07
CA ASP A 114 -7.12 6.90 -4.79
C ASP A 114 -7.32 5.63 -3.97
N GLY A 115 -6.24 4.91 -3.68
CA GLY A 115 -6.25 3.71 -2.87
C GLY A 115 -4.86 3.32 -2.37
N ALA A 116 -4.75 2.16 -1.71
CA ALA A 116 -3.58 1.69 -0.99
C ALA A 116 -3.16 2.65 0.14
N PHE A 117 -1.89 2.75 0.47
CA PHE A 117 -1.38 3.65 1.52
C PHE A 117 0.01 4.20 1.16
N TYR A 118 0.18 4.55 -0.14
CA TYR A 118 1.44 5.10 -0.67
C TYR A 118 1.20 6.33 -1.51
N LEU A 119 2.12 7.30 -1.41
CA LEU A 119 2.35 8.31 -2.45
C LEU A 119 3.58 7.90 -3.26
N TYR A 120 3.49 8.03 -4.58
CA TYR A 120 4.60 7.81 -5.50
C TYR A 120 4.93 9.12 -6.19
N ALA A 121 6.05 9.71 -5.80
CA ALA A 121 6.40 11.10 -6.08
C ALA A 121 7.65 11.19 -6.97
N ASP A 122 7.62 12.06 -7.97
CA ASP A 122 8.73 12.36 -8.88
C ASP A 122 9.64 13.43 -8.26
N LEU A 123 10.91 13.13 -8.06
CA LEU A 123 11.90 14.04 -7.50
C LEU A 123 12.43 15.08 -8.50
N HIS A 124 12.11 14.94 -9.78
CA HIS A 124 12.69 15.79 -10.84
C HIS A 124 12.37 17.28 -10.63
N SER A 125 11.21 17.57 -10.03
CA SER A 125 10.83 18.94 -9.67
C SER A 125 11.67 19.55 -8.55
N LEU A 126 12.29 18.73 -7.70
CA LEU A 126 13.21 19.20 -6.65
C LEU A 126 14.62 19.42 -7.23
N SER A 127 15.12 18.44 -7.95
CA SER A 127 16.41 18.53 -8.65
C SER A 127 16.48 17.48 -9.76
N PRO A 128 16.78 17.87 -11.01
CA PRO A 128 16.87 16.93 -12.13
C PRO A 128 17.97 15.87 -11.99
N SER A 129 19.00 16.14 -11.19
CA SER A 129 20.14 15.25 -10.97
C SER A 129 20.01 14.38 -9.71
N LEU A 130 18.94 14.55 -8.93
CA LEU A 130 18.74 13.83 -7.69
C LEU A 130 18.13 12.45 -7.99
N ASP A 131 18.86 11.39 -7.68
CA ASP A 131 18.36 10.04 -7.77
C ASP A 131 17.67 9.56 -6.49
N SER A 132 16.75 8.59 -6.63
CA SER A 132 15.90 8.13 -5.54
C SER A 132 16.66 7.39 -4.43
N GLU A 133 17.74 6.68 -4.75
CA GLU A 133 18.54 5.96 -3.75
C GLU A 133 19.30 6.95 -2.87
N THR A 134 19.99 7.91 -3.49
CA THR A 134 20.69 8.98 -2.78
C THR A 134 19.73 9.81 -1.92
N PHE A 135 18.56 10.18 -2.48
CA PHE A 135 17.53 10.90 -1.74
C PHE A 135 17.06 10.12 -0.51
N CYS A 136 16.68 8.86 -0.67
CA CYS A 136 16.20 8.03 0.44
C CYS A 136 17.27 7.81 1.50
N ALA A 137 18.54 7.61 1.10
CA ALA A 137 19.65 7.48 2.04
C ALA A 137 19.89 8.76 2.86
N GLN A 138 19.86 9.94 2.22
CA GLN A 138 19.99 11.23 2.88
C GLN A 138 18.81 11.51 3.80
N LEU A 139 17.57 11.27 3.33
CA LEU A 139 16.34 11.45 4.10
C LEU A 139 16.38 10.61 5.38
N LEU A 140 16.78 9.34 5.28
CA LEU A 140 16.93 8.47 6.44
C LEU A 140 18.02 8.95 7.40
N LYS A 141 19.19 9.31 6.86
CA LYS A 141 20.36 9.72 7.66
C LYS A 141 20.10 11.03 8.39
N GLU A 142 19.53 12.02 7.73
CA GLU A 142 19.44 13.38 8.23
C GLU A 142 18.09 13.67 8.91
N ALA A 143 16.97 13.33 8.26
CA ALA A 143 15.63 13.58 8.78
C ALA A 143 15.05 12.42 9.60
N LYS A 144 15.70 11.24 9.62
CA LYS A 144 15.19 10.04 10.28
C LYS A 144 13.80 9.62 9.77
N VAL A 145 13.55 9.86 8.50
CA VAL A 145 12.37 9.43 7.78
C VAL A 145 12.77 8.40 6.73
N ALA A 146 12.13 7.24 6.76
CA ALA A 146 12.35 6.18 5.78
C ALA A 146 11.35 6.31 4.62
N ALA A 147 11.86 6.27 3.39
CA ALA A 147 11.09 6.15 2.17
C ALA A 147 11.72 5.06 1.30
N THR A 148 11.01 4.60 0.28
CA THR A 148 11.50 3.52 -0.59
C THR A 148 11.87 4.10 -1.95
N PRO A 149 13.09 3.87 -2.48
CA PRO A 149 13.47 4.32 -3.81
C PRO A 149 12.63 3.62 -4.87
N GLY A 150 12.30 4.34 -5.93
CA GLY A 150 11.48 3.82 -7.03
C GLY A 150 12.17 2.70 -7.81
N MET A 151 13.49 2.58 -7.76
CA MET A 151 14.25 1.49 -8.37
C MET A 151 13.82 0.11 -7.90
N ASP A 152 13.22 -0.01 -6.70
CA ASP A 152 12.65 -1.27 -6.19
C ASP A 152 11.42 -1.72 -7.02
N PHE A 153 10.79 -0.83 -7.77
CA PHE A 153 9.52 -1.07 -8.48
C PHE A 153 9.61 -0.87 -10.01
N ASP A 154 10.43 0.06 -10.47
CA ASP A 154 10.56 0.44 -11.86
C ASP A 154 12.05 0.65 -12.20
N LYS A 155 12.64 -0.31 -12.91
CA LYS A 155 14.06 -0.26 -13.29
C LYS A 155 14.39 0.79 -14.36
N GLU A 156 13.40 1.25 -15.12
CA GLU A 156 13.60 2.23 -16.18
C GLU A 156 13.48 3.66 -15.69
N ARG A 157 12.48 3.96 -14.88
CA ARG A 157 12.14 5.31 -14.42
C ARG A 157 12.31 5.52 -12.92
N GLY A 158 12.47 4.43 -12.16
CA GLY A 158 12.47 4.43 -10.71
C GLY A 158 13.52 5.29 -10.06
N ALA A 159 14.64 5.57 -10.76
CA ALA A 159 15.65 6.49 -10.27
C ALA A 159 15.11 7.92 -9.98
N ARG A 160 13.99 8.31 -10.58
CA ARG A 160 13.34 9.61 -10.39
C ARG A 160 12.28 9.61 -9.30
N TYR A 161 11.80 8.44 -8.88
CA TYR A 161 10.62 8.31 -8.05
C TYR A 161 10.94 7.81 -6.66
N VAL A 162 10.15 8.27 -5.69
CA VAL A 162 10.20 7.79 -4.30
C VAL A 162 8.79 7.43 -3.85
N ARG A 163 8.68 6.28 -3.18
CA ARG A 163 7.45 5.84 -2.55
C ARG A 163 7.45 6.17 -1.06
N PHE A 164 6.48 6.95 -0.64
CA PHE A 164 6.22 7.27 0.75
C PHE A 164 5.03 6.47 1.26
N SER A 165 5.17 5.78 2.38
CA SER A 165 4.06 5.10 3.06
C SER A 165 3.45 6.01 4.11
N TYR A 166 2.11 6.08 4.17
CA TYR A 166 1.39 6.80 5.22
C TYR A 166 0.59 5.86 6.15
N ALA A 167 0.88 4.56 6.14
CA ALA A 167 0.24 3.56 6.99
C ALA A 167 0.83 3.56 8.41
N ARG A 168 0.64 4.66 9.13
CA ARG A 168 1.10 4.88 10.51
C ARG A 168 0.06 5.64 11.30
N SER A 169 0.29 5.80 12.61
CA SER A 169 -0.52 6.71 13.43
C SER A 169 -0.40 8.15 12.92
N SER A 170 -1.43 8.97 13.16
CA SER A 170 -1.42 10.38 12.73
C SER A 170 -0.26 11.16 13.35
N ASP A 171 0.07 10.89 14.62
CA ASP A 171 1.19 11.53 15.32
C ASP A 171 2.55 11.20 14.69
N GLU A 172 2.73 9.96 14.20
CA GLU A 172 3.96 9.57 13.49
C GLU A 172 4.07 10.28 12.15
N ILE A 173 2.96 10.41 11.42
CA ILE A 173 2.91 11.16 10.17
C ILE A 173 3.16 12.64 10.41
N ASP A 174 2.58 13.25 11.44
CA ASP A 174 2.82 14.66 11.78
C ASP A 174 4.30 14.91 12.08
N ARG A 175 4.95 14.03 12.84
CA ARG A 175 6.40 14.11 13.08
C ARG A 175 7.21 13.94 11.78
N ALA A 176 6.80 13.03 10.91
CA ALA A 176 7.47 12.82 9.63
C ALA A 176 7.31 14.03 8.69
N VAL A 177 6.12 14.62 8.63
CA VAL A 177 5.82 15.82 7.84
C VAL A 177 6.68 17.01 8.29
N ASN A 178 6.81 17.25 9.61
CA ASN A 178 7.66 18.30 10.12
C ASN A 178 9.12 18.11 9.70
N ARG A 179 9.66 16.91 9.84
CA ARG A 179 11.03 16.57 9.44
C ARG A 179 11.23 16.64 7.91
N LEU A 180 10.22 16.26 7.13
CA LEU A 180 10.22 16.39 5.69
C LEU A 180 10.27 17.86 5.26
N ASN A 181 9.49 18.74 5.89
CA ASN A 181 9.52 20.18 5.61
C ASN A 181 10.91 20.75 5.81
N GLU A 182 11.54 20.45 6.95
CA GLU A 182 12.92 20.90 7.26
C GLU A 182 13.92 20.35 6.24
N PHE A 183 13.79 19.07 5.87
CA PHE A 183 14.70 18.42 4.93
C PHE A 183 14.54 18.94 3.50
N LEU A 184 13.32 19.15 3.05
CA LEU A 184 13.02 19.57 1.68
C LEU A 184 13.29 21.07 1.43
N ALA A 185 13.27 21.90 2.47
CA ALA A 185 13.58 23.33 2.37
C ALA A 185 14.95 23.63 1.73
N ARG A 186 15.89 22.71 1.76
CA ARG A 186 17.21 22.84 1.13
C ARG A 186 17.21 22.72 -0.40
N PHE A 187 16.11 22.27 -1.00
CA PHE A 187 15.95 22.16 -2.45
C PHE A 187 15.16 23.33 -3.04
N GLN A 188 14.73 24.26 -2.22
CA GLN A 188 14.06 25.51 -2.62
C GLN A 188 15.09 26.63 -2.77
#